data_8dbcdbc55b49a7b8eedf1c0ba29d36f3
#
_entry.id   8dbcdbc55b49a7b8eedf1c0ba29d36f3
#
_cell.length_a   1.000
_cell.length_b   1.000
_cell.length_c   1.000
_cell.angle_alpha   90.00
_cell.angle_beta   90.00
_cell.angle_gamma   90.00
#
_symmetry.space_group_name_H-M   'P 1'
#
loop_
_entity.id
_entity.type
_entity.pdbx_description
1 polymer ?
#
loop_
_entity_poly.entity_id
_entity_poly.type
_entity_poly.pdbx_seq_one_letter_code
_entity_poly.pdbx_strand_id
1 'polypeptide(L)'
;LVSPQTQIKDVLEIINQAPHNNLPSGVALIVNSSNSLLGIVTDGDIRRALLENHNLNETVDVIMNKSPLTIHESDSTGKSNASSIHTDKLKTINHNILIVNDDNQVVDIVNKLQLVQKNTPSIAVIGLGYVGLTLAVSLAEVGFKVTGVDSNEEIVKKLNQGTPHIHEIGLDSLLKFHVGKNLKIQTTSSKSNSDVYILCVQTPIDDNNEPILEYLNSATEYVANNLSPNNLVIIRSTVPIGTTRNNIIPILENSSGLDSNSDFYFMEMNTRIQVEHPVTEMVLNTDLV
;
A
#
# COMPACT_ATOMS: atom_id res chain seq x y z
N LEU A 1 -4.82 13.50 -18.03
CA LEU A 1 -4.43 13.36 -19.44
C LEU A 1 -3.64 14.58 -19.86
N VAL A 2 -2.55 14.39 -20.60
CA VAL A 2 -1.69 15.47 -21.09
C VAL A 2 -1.31 15.26 -22.56
N SER A 3 -1.01 16.35 -23.25
CA SER A 3 -0.50 16.31 -24.64
C SER A 3 0.99 15.93 -24.66
N PRO A 4 1.50 15.29 -25.72
CA PRO A 4 2.94 15.08 -25.91
C PRO A 4 3.77 16.35 -25.87
N GLN A 5 3.17 17.49 -26.19
CA GLN A 5 3.84 18.80 -26.22
C GLN A 5 3.83 19.52 -24.86
N THR A 6 3.24 18.92 -23.82
CA THR A 6 3.25 19.48 -22.46
C THR A 6 4.67 19.44 -21.89
N GLN A 7 5.09 20.49 -21.21
CA GLN A 7 6.43 20.54 -20.60
C GLN A 7 6.50 19.61 -19.39
N ILE A 8 7.67 19.03 -19.15
CA ILE A 8 7.90 18.08 -18.04
C ILE A 8 7.53 18.67 -16.67
N LYS A 9 7.80 19.97 -16.44
CA LYS A 9 7.43 20.68 -15.20
C LYS A 9 5.91 20.70 -14.98
N ASP A 10 5.14 20.95 -16.06
CA ASP A 10 3.68 21.02 -15.98
C ASP A 10 3.08 19.63 -15.74
N VAL A 11 3.69 18.58 -16.32
CA VAL A 11 3.33 17.19 -16.06
C VAL A 11 3.57 16.82 -14.60
N LEU A 12 4.70 17.25 -14.02
CA LEU A 12 5.01 17.01 -12.61
C LEU A 12 3.98 17.68 -11.68
N GLU A 13 3.54 18.90 -12.00
CA GLU A 13 2.47 19.58 -11.25
C GLU A 13 1.14 18.81 -11.35
N ILE A 14 0.78 18.31 -12.54
CA ILE A 14 -0.43 17.50 -12.75
C ILE A 14 -0.36 16.20 -11.94
N ILE A 15 0.78 15.51 -11.91
CA ILE A 15 0.99 14.31 -11.10
C ILE A 15 0.80 14.61 -9.62
N ASN A 16 1.39 15.70 -9.13
CA ASN A 16 1.26 16.13 -7.72
C ASN A 16 -0.18 16.48 -7.33
N GLN A 17 -0.96 17.02 -8.25
CA GLN A 17 -2.36 17.40 -8.00
C GLN A 17 -3.34 16.24 -8.17
N ALA A 18 -2.95 15.16 -8.85
CA ALA A 18 -3.84 14.03 -9.16
C ALA A 18 -4.53 13.43 -7.92
N PRO A 19 -3.86 13.18 -6.78
CA PRO A 19 -4.51 12.66 -5.58
C PRO A 19 -5.57 13.61 -4.99
N HIS A 20 -5.38 14.92 -5.10
CA HIS A 20 -6.37 15.90 -4.63
C HIS A 20 -7.67 15.83 -5.45
N ASN A 21 -7.62 15.32 -6.67
CA ASN A 21 -8.73 15.12 -7.57
C ASN A 21 -9.25 13.67 -7.57
N ASN A 22 -8.89 12.85 -6.59
CA ASN A 22 -9.21 11.42 -6.49
C ASN A 22 -8.72 10.59 -7.69
N LEU A 23 -7.63 10.99 -8.31
CA LEU A 23 -6.97 10.26 -9.39
C LEU A 23 -5.75 9.49 -8.85
N PRO A 24 -5.31 8.40 -9.53
CA PRO A 24 -4.11 7.68 -9.15
C PRO A 24 -2.89 8.60 -9.08
N SER A 25 -2.06 8.41 -8.05
CA SER A 25 -0.83 9.16 -7.85
C SER A 25 0.30 8.68 -8.79
N GLY A 26 1.29 9.54 -9.00
CA GLY A 26 2.56 9.16 -9.58
C GLY A 26 2.57 8.85 -11.08
N VAL A 27 1.47 9.07 -11.82
CA VAL A 27 1.39 8.78 -13.25
C VAL A 27 0.63 9.84 -14.04
N ALA A 28 1.11 10.16 -15.24
CA ALA A 28 0.41 10.96 -16.25
C ALA A 28 0.25 10.17 -17.54
N LEU A 29 -0.95 10.20 -18.11
CA LEU A 29 -1.28 9.59 -19.41
C LEU A 29 -1.08 10.60 -20.52
N ILE A 30 -0.25 10.25 -21.50
CA ILE A 30 0.02 11.06 -22.69
C ILE A 30 -0.92 10.58 -23.80
N VAL A 31 -1.75 11.50 -24.32
CA VAL A 31 -2.79 11.19 -25.31
C VAL A 31 -2.74 12.16 -26.49
N ASN A 32 -3.28 11.71 -27.61
CA ASN A 32 -3.50 12.55 -28.79
C ASN A 32 -4.80 13.36 -28.68
N SER A 33 -5.13 14.12 -29.72
CA SER A 33 -6.36 14.94 -29.82
C SER A 33 -7.66 14.12 -29.77
N SER A 34 -7.62 12.82 -30.02
CA SER A 34 -8.74 11.89 -29.92
C SER A 34 -8.81 11.16 -28.57
N ASN A 35 -7.99 11.56 -27.58
CA ASN A 35 -7.80 10.88 -26.30
C ASN A 35 -7.26 9.45 -26.40
N SER A 36 -6.70 9.05 -27.54
CA SER A 36 -6.05 7.75 -27.70
C SER A 36 -4.66 7.79 -27.05
N LEU A 37 -4.30 6.74 -26.34
CA LEU A 37 -3.06 6.62 -25.58
C LEU A 37 -1.83 6.62 -26.50
N LEU A 38 -0.88 7.50 -26.22
CA LEU A 38 0.43 7.56 -26.87
C LEU A 38 1.57 7.06 -25.97
N GLY A 39 1.38 7.16 -24.66
CA GLY A 39 2.38 6.73 -23.68
C GLY A 39 2.00 7.13 -22.27
N ILE A 40 2.91 6.84 -21.34
CA ILE A 40 2.81 7.26 -19.93
C ILE A 40 4.12 7.89 -19.46
N VAL A 41 4.02 8.70 -18.42
CA VAL A 41 5.16 9.18 -17.64
C VAL A 41 4.85 8.99 -16.16
N THR A 42 5.83 8.49 -15.43
CA THR A 42 5.78 8.36 -13.97
C THR A 42 6.78 9.31 -13.30
N ASP A 43 6.62 9.52 -11.98
CA ASP A 43 7.64 10.24 -11.17
C ASP A 43 9.03 9.65 -11.34
N GLY A 44 9.12 8.32 -11.45
CA GLY A 44 10.38 7.61 -11.69
C GLY A 44 11.01 7.94 -13.04
N ASP A 45 10.20 8.12 -14.08
CA ASP A 45 10.69 8.52 -15.42
C ASP A 45 11.23 9.93 -15.40
N ILE A 46 10.53 10.86 -14.73
CA ILE A 46 10.99 12.25 -14.57
C ILE A 46 12.32 12.30 -13.80
N ARG A 47 12.44 11.54 -12.70
CA ARG A 47 13.70 11.50 -11.94
C ARG A 47 14.87 10.97 -12.78
N ARG A 48 14.67 9.89 -13.54
CA ARG A 48 15.69 9.34 -14.43
C ARG A 48 16.10 10.36 -15.50
N ALA A 49 15.13 11.00 -16.13
CA ALA A 49 15.39 12.02 -17.13
C ALA A 49 16.22 13.17 -16.58
N LEU A 50 15.96 13.64 -15.36
CA LEU A 50 16.77 14.67 -14.70
C LEU A 50 18.21 14.21 -14.44
N LEU A 51 18.42 12.94 -14.07
CA LEU A 51 19.76 12.38 -13.90
C LEU A 51 20.52 12.23 -15.24
N GLU A 52 19.78 12.07 -16.33
CA GLU A 52 20.29 12.03 -17.71
C GLU A 52 20.47 13.44 -18.34
N ASN A 53 20.34 14.49 -17.54
CA ASN A 53 20.47 15.90 -17.91
C ASN A 53 19.34 16.46 -18.81
N HIS A 54 18.17 15.82 -18.85
CA HIS A 54 17.01 16.44 -19.45
C HIS A 54 16.54 17.66 -18.64
N ASN A 55 15.96 18.65 -19.35
CA ASN A 55 15.49 19.89 -18.76
C ASN A 55 13.98 19.85 -18.53
N LEU A 56 13.52 20.38 -17.39
CA LEU A 56 12.10 20.48 -17.06
C LEU A 56 11.26 21.28 -18.07
N ASN A 57 11.88 22.12 -18.90
CA ASN A 57 11.20 22.86 -19.97
C ASN A 57 11.08 22.06 -21.29
N GLU A 58 11.68 20.88 -21.38
CA GLU A 58 11.49 19.99 -22.52
C GLU A 58 10.07 19.43 -22.52
N THR A 59 9.61 18.97 -23.68
CA THR A 59 8.29 18.35 -23.83
C THR A 59 8.32 16.88 -23.36
N VAL A 60 7.20 16.41 -22.83
CA VAL A 60 7.10 15.10 -22.18
C VAL A 60 7.30 13.92 -23.14
N ASP A 61 7.15 14.12 -24.44
CA ASP A 61 7.32 13.08 -25.47
C ASP A 61 8.76 12.55 -25.57
N VAL A 62 9.76 13.29 -25.07
CA VAL A 62 11.16 12.85 -25.06
C VAL A 62 11.46 11.85 -23.96
N ILE A 63 10.67 11.85 -22.87
CA ILE A 63 10.89 10.98 -21.71
C ILE A 63 9.78 9.94 -21.51
N MET A 64 8.65 10.03 -22.24
CA MET A 64 7.52 9.14 -22.04
C MET A 64 7.84 7.69 -22.43
N ASN A 65 7.31 6.76 -21.69
CA ASN A 65 7.26 5.35 -22.10
C ASN A 65 6.18 5.20 -23.19
N LYS A 66 6.61 4.95 -24.43
CA LYS A 66 5.75 4.80 -25.62
C LYS A 66 5.11 3.43 -25.76
N SER A 67 5.48 2.47 -24.91
CA SER A 67 4.97 1.10 -24.92
C SER A 67 4.56 0.66 -23.52
N PRO A 68 3.59 1.37 -22.88
CA PRO A 68 3.09 0.96 -21.57
C PRO A 68 2.36 -0.37 -21.69
N LEU A 69 2.27 -1.12 -20.59
CA LEU A 69 1.44 -2.31 -20.59
C LEU A 69 -0.02 -1.92 -20.61
N THR A 70 -0.72 -2.41 -21.63
CA THR A 70 -2.17 -2.25 -21.76
C THR A 70 -2.86 -3.61 -21.78
N ILE A 71 -4.08 -3.66 -21.25
CA ILE A 71 -5.02 -4.79 -21.36
C ILE A 71 -6.30 -4.24 -21.95
N HIS A 72 -6.91 -4.99 -22.86
CA HIS A 72 -8.19 -4.61 -23.43
C HIS A 72 -9.31 -4.79 -22.38
N GLU A 73 -10.31 -3.90 -22.37
CA GLU A 73 -11.40 -3.95 -21.40
C GLU A 73 -12.20 -5.26 -21.46
N SER A 74 -12.34 -5.88 -22.64
CA SER A 74 -12.99 -7.18 -22.80
C SER A 74 -12.26 -8.30 -22.04
N ASP A 75 -10.94 -8.21 -21.89
CA ASP A 75 -10.10 -9.19 -21.22
C ASP A 75 -10.03 -8.95 -19.71
N SER A 76 -10.37 -7.74 -19.26
CA SER A 76 -10.36 -7.34 -17.84
C SER A 76 -11.61 -7.78 -17.08
N THR A 77 -12.74 -8.00 -17.76
CA THR A 77 -14.05 -8.29 -17.15
C THR A 77 -14.28 -9.77 -16.76
N GLY A 78 -13.26 -10.59 -16.66
CA GLY A 78 -13.29 -11.76 -15.77
C GLY A 78 -14.07 -13.00 -16.23
N LYS A 79 -14.27 -13.24 -17.53
CA LYS A 79 -14.78 -14.55 -18.03
C LYS A 79 -13.77 -15.37 -18.84
N SER A 80 -12.65 -14.80 -19.22
CA SER A 80 -11.53 -15.52 -19.83
C SER A 80 -10.34 -15.46 -18.88
N ASN A 81 -9.92 -16.63 -18.45
CA ASN A 81 -8.77 -16.92 -17.57
C ASN A 81 -7.68 -15.84 -17.57
N ALA A 82 -7.48 -15.18 -16.44
CA ALA A 82 -6.28 -14.36 -16.17
C ALA A 82 -4.94 -15.12 -16.37
N SER A 83 -5.01 -16.42 -16.65
CA SER A 83 -3.92 -17.31 -17.05
C SER A 83 -3.41 -17.07 -18.49
N SER A 84 -4.07 -16.28 -19.32
CA SER A 84 -3.62 -15.94 -20.68
C SER A 84 -2.73 -14.69 -20.75
N ILE A 85 -2.67 -13.90 -19.69
CA ILE A 85 -1.66 -12.86 -19.59
C ILE A 85 -0.34 -13.56 -19.32
N HIS A 86 0.56 -13.59 -20.30
CA HIS A 86 1.87 -14.21 -20.18
C HIS A 86 2.54 -13.74 -18.87
N THR A 87 2.59 -14.65 -17.89
CA THR A 87 3.16 -14.42 -16.54
C THR A 87 4.58 -13.84 -16.60
N ASP A 88 5.32 -14.07 -17.68
CA ASP A 88 6.66 -13.52 -17.87
C ASP A 88 6.67 -12.01 -18.14
N LYS A 89 5.63 -11.45 -18.77
CA LYS A 89 5.50 -9.99 -18.91
C LYS A 89 5.11 -9.30 -17.60
N LEU A 90 4.41 -9.99 -16.71
CA LEU A 90 4.02 -9.46 -15.40
C LEU A 90 5.19 -9.41 -14.40
N LYS A 91 6.26 -10.21 -14.59
CA LYS A 91 7.40 -10.24 -13.66
C LYS A 91 8.24 -8.97 -13.68
N THR A 92 8.24 -8.24 -14.80
CA THR A 92 9.08 -7.04 -15.02
C THR A 92 8.34 -5.73 -14.82
N ILE A 93 7.06 -5.78 -14.39
CA ILE A 93 6.21 -4.59 -14.36
C ILE A 93 6.08 -4.09 -12.93
N ASN A 94 6.57 -2.89 -12.73
CA ASN A 94 6.32 -2.10 -11.52
C ASN A 94 5.08 -1.24 -11.73
N HIS A 95 3.97 -1.59 -11.11
CA HIS A 95 2.86 -0.83 -10.57
C HIS A 95 1.58 -0.61 -11.41
N ASN A 96 1.58 0.01 -12.57
CA ASN A 96 0.34 0.41 -13.23
C ASN A 96 0.11 -0.28 -14.58
N ILE A 97 -1.06 -0.89 -14.74
CA ILE A 97 -1.53 -1.52 -15.97
C ILE A 97 -2.73 -0.71 -16.46
N LEU A 98 -2.71 -0.32 -17.73
CA LEU A 98 -3.76 0.48 -18.33
C LEU A 98 -4.80 -0.42 -18.97
N ILE A 99 -6.07 -0.20 -18.63
CA ILE A 99 -7.18 -0.84 -19.34
C ILE A 99 -7.63 0.08 -20.47
N VAL A 100 -7.66 -0.43 -21.68
CA VAL A 100 -8.00 0.36 -22.88
C VAL A 100 -9.22 -0.23 -23.59
N ASN A 101 -9.99 0.63 -24.25
CA ASN A 101 -11.08 0.26 -25.14
C ASN A 101 -10.59 0.04 -26.60
N ASP A 102 -11.52 -0.25 -27.52
CA ASP A 102 -11.25 -0.47 -28.95
C ASP A 102 -10.57 0.74 -29.63
N ASP A 103 -10.82 1.96 -29.15
CA ASP A 103 -10.23 3.21 -29.68
C ASP A 103 -8.86 3.52 -29.05
N ASN A 104 -8.29 2.57 -28.29
CA ASN A 104 -7.05 2.73 -27.52
C ASN A 104 -7.11 3.89 -26.50
N GLN A 105 -8.29 4.18 -25.96
CA GLN A 105 -8.48 5.16 -24.89
C GLN A 105 -8.43 4.45 -23.54
N VAL A 106 -7.76 5.05 -22.57
CA VAL A 106 -7.66 4.47 -21.21
C VAL A 106 -8.98 4.65 -20.48
N VAL A 107 -9.61 3.54 -20.13
CA VAL A 107 -10.85 3.48 -19.37
C VAL A 107 -10.62 3.24 -17.87
N ASP A 108 -9.50 2.60 -17.51
CA ASP A 108 -9.12 2.39 -16.11
C ASP A 108 -7.61 2.22 -15.96
N ILE A 109 -7.12 2.42 -14.74
CA ILE A 109 -5.75 2.16 -14.34
C ILE A 109 -5.80 1.22 -13.15
N VAL A 110 -5.23 0.02 -13.30
CA VAL A 110 -5.18 -0.99 -12.25
C VAL A 110 -3.74 -1.36 -11.95
N ASN A 111 -3.46 -1.71 -10.71
CA ASN A 111 -2.18 -2.29 -10.39
C ASN A 111 -2.19 -3.82 -10.62
N LYS A 112 -1.00 -4.41 -10.68
CA LYS A 112 -0.82 -5.84 -10.90
C LYS A 112 -1.61 -6.72 -9.91
N LEU A 113 -1.68 -6.31 -8.64
CA LEU A 113 -2.38 -7.04 -7.58
C LEU A 113 -3.89 -7.00 -7.78
N GLN A 114 -4.45 -5.91 -8.30
CA GLN A 114 -5.89 -5.81 -8.62
C GLN A 114 -6.32 -6.76 -9.74
N LEU A 115 -5.42 -7.06 -10.68
CA LEU A 115 -5.70 -8.04 -11.75
C LEU A 115 -5.63 -9.50 -11.25
N VAL A 116 -4.76 -9.76 -10.26
CA VAL A 116 -4.61 -11.10 -9.67
C VAL A 116 -5.67 -11.37 -8.60
N GLN A 117 -6.66 -10.50 -8.43
CA GLN A 117 -7.62 -10.39 -7.33
C GLN A 117 -8.40 -11.66 -6.90
N LYS A 118 -8.23 -12.80 -7.52
CA LYS A 118 -8.87 -14.04 -7.00
C LYS A 118 -8.23 -14.55 -5.70
N ASN A 119 -7.00 -14.14 -5.36
CA ASN A 119 -6.26 -14.65 -4.18
C ASN A 119 -5.36 -13.61 -3.50
N THR A 120 -5.64 -12.30 -3.58
CA THR A 120 -4.85 -11.32 -2.84
C THR A 120 -5.24 -11.38 -1.35
N PRO A 121 -4.29 -11.67 -0.43
CA PRO A 121 -4.60 -11.74 0.98
C PRO A 121 -5.10 -10.39 1.50
N SER A 122 -6.07 -10.44 2.39
CA SER A 122 -6.53 -9.29 3.16
C SER A 122 -5.58 -9.04 4.34
N ILE A 123 -5.30 -7.78 4.63
CA ILE A 123 -4.30 -7.40 5.64
C ILE A 123 -4.94 -6.53 6.72
N ALA A 124 -4.74 -6.89 7.98
CA ALA A 124 -5.05 -6.02 9.11
C ALA A 124 -3.77 -5.42 9.67
N VAL A 125 -3.71 -4.10 9.81
CA VAL A 125 -2.62 -3.37 10.48
C VAL A 125 -3.13 -2.89 11.83
N ILE A 126 -2.51 -3.38 12.90
CA ILE A 126 -2.92 -3.13 14.29
C ILE A 126 -1.98 -2.08 14.91
N GLY A 127 -2.55 -0.94 15.30
CA GLY A 127 -1.83 0.25 15.71
C GLY A 127 -1.58 1.16 14.51
N LEU A 128 -2.29 2.29 14.47
CA LEU A 128 -2.20 3.28 13.38
C LEU A 128 -1.37 4.51 13.79
N GLY A 129 -0.31 4.29 14.57
CA GLY A 129 0.73 5.29 14.81
C GLY A 129 1.52 5.58 13.54
N TYR A 130 2.73 6.16 13.70
CA TYR A 130 3.56 6.60 12.57
C TYR A 130 3.84 5.45 11.59
N VAL A 131 4.32 4.32 12.08
CA VAL A 131 4.66 3.15 11.25
C VAL A 131 3.42 2.47 10.68
N GLY A 132 2.40 2.24 11.52
CA GLY A 132 1.22 1.47 11.09
C GLY A 132 0.36 2.21 10.08
N LEU A 133 0.15 3.52 10.25
CA LEU A 133 -0.66 4.29 9.31
C LEU A 133 0.02 4.39 7.94
N THR A 134 1.32 4.70 7.91
CA THR A 134 2.07 4.78 6.66
C THR A 134 2.11 3.43 5.95
N LEU A 135 2.31 2.34 6.69
CA LEU A 135 2.25 0.98 6.14
C LEU A 135 0.85 0.65 5.58
N ALA A 136 -0.23 0.92 6.33
CA ALA A 136 -1.59 0.63 5.89
C ALA A 136 -1.94 1.37 4.58
N VAL A 137 -1.56 2.65 4.49
CA VAL A 137 -1.79 3.45 3.28
C VAL A 137 -0.94 2.95 2.11
N SER A 138 0.34 2.60 2.35
CA SER A 138 1.22 2.06 1.29
C SER A 138 0.73 0.70 0.77
N LEU A 139 0.27 -0.18 1.65
CA LEU A 139 -0.33 -1.46 1.24
C LEU A 139 -1.63 -1.26 0.44
N ALA A 140 -2.44 -0.27 0.81
CA ALA A 140 -3.63 0.09 0.06
C ALA A 140 -3.28 0.67 -1.31
N GLU A 141 -2.23 1.50 -1.43
CA GLU A 141 -1.75 2.08 -2.70
C GLU A 141 -1.28 0.99 -3.66
N VAL A 142 -0.59 -0.05 -3.17
CA VAL A 142 -0.20 -1.19 -4.03
C VAL A 142 -1.34 -2.18 -4.29
N GLY A 143 -2.55 -1.95 -3.72
CA GLY A 143 -3.79 -2.64 -4.09
C GLY A 143 -4.27 -3.73 -3.16
N PHE A 144 -3.66 -3.90 -1.98
CA PHE A 144 -4.21 -4.81 -0.97
C PHE A 144 -5.52 -4.27 -0.38
N LYS A 145 -6.40 -5.20 0.05
CA LYS A 145 -7.51 -4.85 0.93
C LYS A 145 -6.98 -4.74 2.35
N VAL A 146 -6.97 -3.53 2.90
CA VAL A 146 -6.37 -3.25 4.19
C VAL A 146 -7.44 -2.84 5.21
N THR A 147 -7.34 -3.39 6.41
CA THR A 147 -8.09 -2.94 7.58
C THR A 147 -7.10 -2.35 8.59
N GLY A 148 -7.12 -1.04 8.76
CA GLY A 148 -6.40 -0.36 9.83
C GLY A 148 -7.20 -0.41 11.13
N VAL A 149 -6.56 -0.82 12.22
CA VAL A 149 -7.19 -0.97 13.54
C VAL A 149 -6.42 -0.15 14.58
N ASP A 150 -7.12 0.69 15.32
CA ASP A 150 -6.54 1.44 16.44
C ASP A 150 -7.49 1.44 17.64
N SER A 151 -6.95 1.46 18.86
CA SER A 151 -7.75 1.54 20.09
C SER A 151 -8.29 2.94 20.36
N ASN A 152 -7.69 3.98 19.77
CA ASN A 152 -8.07 5.37 19.97
C ASN A 152 -9.18 5.79 18.99
N GLU A 153 -10.40 5.93 19.51
CA GLU A 153 -11.58 6.30 18.73
C GLU A 153 -11.45 7.67 18.04
N GLU A 154 -10.76 8.63 18.65
CA GLU A 154 -10.55 9.95 18.03
C GLU A 154 -9.63 9.87 16.82
N ILE A 155 -8.57 9.06 16.89
CA ILE A 155 -7.69 8.77 15.77
C ILE A 155 -8.50 8.11 14.65
N VAL A 156 -9.23 7.05 14.96
CA VAL A 156 -10.07 6.33 13.99
C VAL A 156 -11.07 7.26 13.30
N LYS A 157 -11.71 8.17 14.07
CA LYS A 157 -12.65 9.15 13.51
C LYS A 157 -11.98 10.11 12.54
N LYS A 158 -10.81 10.66 12.89
CA LYS A 158 -10.04 11.58 12.02
C LYS A 158 -9.60 10.88 10.74
N LEU A 159 -9.06 9.66 10.86
CA LEU A 159 -8.59 8.89 9.72
C LEU A 159 -9.73 8.52 8.75
N ASN A 160 -10.92 8.18 9.27
CA ASN A 160 -12.11 7.93 8.43
C ASN A 160 -12.61 9.20 7.69
N GLN A 161 -12.22 10.38 8.15
CA GLN A 161 -12.47 11.66 7.45
C GLN A 161 -11.35 11.99 6.43
N GLY A 162 -10.37 11.10 6.26
CA GLY A 162 -9.21 11.33 5.39
C GLY A 162 -8.20 12.32 5.95
N THR A 163 -8.21 12.54 7.27
CA THR A 163 -7.31 13.49 7.96
C THR A 163 -6.34 12.70 8.83
N PRO A 164 -5.04 12.61 8.48
CA PRO A 164 -4.05 11.93 9.30
C PRO A 164 -3.76 12.75 10.56
N HIS A 165 -3.36 12.06 11.64
CA HIS A 165 -2.94 12.66 12.90
C HIS A 165 -1.41 12.78 13.01
N ILE A 166 -0.69 12.36 11.99
CA ILE A 166 0.77 12.46 11.85
C ILE A 166 1.09 13.27 10.59
N HIS A 167 2.26 13.89 10.57
CA HIS A 167 2.71 14.64 9.41
C HIS A 167 3.71 13.83 8.61
N GLU A 168 3.35 13.50 7.37
CA GLU A 168 4.21 12.81 6.41
C GLU A 168 3.85 13.27 5.00
N ILE A 169 4.88 13.52 4.18
CA ILE A 169 4.69 14.05 2.82
C ILE A 169 3.90 13.04 1.98
N GLY A 170 2.78 13.50 1.41
CA GLY A 170 1.93 12.69 0.54
C GLY A 170 0.91 11.80 1.26
N LEU A 171 1.01 11.63 2.58
CA LEU A 171 0.11 10.78 3.35
C LEU A 171 -1.34 11.25 3.30
N ASP A 172 -1.59 12.56 3.43
CA ASP A 172 -2.95 13.15 3.38
C ASP A 172 -3.69 12.75 2.11
N SER A 173 -3.02 12.89 0.98
CA SER A 173 -3.60 12.62 -0.34
C SER A 173 -3.91 11.13 -0.52
N LEU A 174 -2.97 10.27 -0.16
CA LEU A 174 -3.13 8.82 -0.27
C LEU A 174 -4.18 8.29 0.70
N LEU A 175 -4.18 8.76 1.96
CA LEU A 175 -5.20 8.38 2.94
C LEU A 175 -6.59 8.73 2.43
N LYS A 176 -6.78 9.98 1.99
CA LYS A 176 -8.05 10.46 1.45
C LYS A 176 -8.51 9.69 0.22
N PHE A 177 -7.58 9.25 -0.61
CA PHE A 177 -7.88 8.46 -1.80
C PHE A 177 -8.34 7.04 -1.46
N HIS A 178 -7.73 6.38 -0.46
CA HIS A 178 -7.94 4.96 -0.17
C HIS A 178 -9.00 4.68 0.89
N VAL A 179 -9.23 5.60 1.84
CA VAL A 179 -10.27 5.41 2.89
C VAL A 179 -11.64 5.24 2.26
N GLY A 180 -12.35 4.20 2.70
CA GLY A 180 -13.67 3.82 2.18
C GLY A 180 -13.63 3.06 0.84
N LYS A 181 -12.44 2.83 0.27
CA LYS A 181 -12.25 1.98 -0.91
C LYS A 181 -11.58 0.67 -0.51
N ASN A 182 -10.27 0.59 -0.62
CA ASN A 182 -9.46 -0.56 -0.25
C ASN A 182 -8.76 -0.41 1.12
N LEU A 183 -8.91 0.72 1.80
CA LEU A 183 -8.52 0.96 3.18
C LEU A 183 -9.76 1.21 4.06
N LYS A 184 -10.05 0.29 4.96
CA LYS A 184 -11.05 0.42 6.00
C LYS A 184 -10.36 0.76 7.32
N ILE A 185 -10.88 1.71 8.08
CA ILE A 185 -10.35 2.08 9.40
C ILE A 185 -11.41 1.79 10.46
N GLN A 186 -11.02 1.09 11.53
CA GLN A 186 -11.94 0.69 12.60
C GLN A 186 -11.26 0.67 13.96
N THR A 187 -12.07 0.62 15.03
CA THR A 187 -11.59 0.41 16.40
C THR A 187 -11.43 -1.08 16.72
N THR A 188 -10.75 -1.38 17.82
CA THR A 188 -10.62 -2.74 18.36
C THR A 188 -11.94 -3.36 18.80
N SER A 189 -13.02 -2.59 18.94
CA SER A 189 -14.35 -3.11 19.22
C SER A 189 -14.99 -3.89 18.05
N SER A 190 -14.47 -3.68 16.84
CA SER A 190 -14.94 -4.38 15.63
C SER A 190 -14.05 -5.56 15.31
N LYS A 191 -14.66 -6.67 14.88
CA LYS A 191 -13.92 -7.83 14.40
C LYS A 191 -13.22 -7.54 13.05
N SER A 192 -12.06 -8.15 12.86
CA SER A 192 -11.34 -8.19 11.60
C SER A 192 -11.24 -9.65 11.14
N ASN A 193 -11.60 -9.90 9.89
CA ASN A 193 -11.35 -11.18 9.25
C ASN A 193 -10.32 -10.95 8.14
N SER A 194 -9.07 -11.16 8.48
CA SER A 194 -7.94 -10.91 7.59
C SER A 194 -7.03 -12.12 7.50
N ASP A 195 -6.36 -12.30 6.36
CA ASP A 195 -5.41 -13.40 6.16
C ASP A 195 -4.07 -13.11 6.83
N VAL A 196 -3.72 -11.83 6.93
CA VAL A 196 -2.46 -11.35 7.51
C VAL A 196 -2.76 -10.28 8.57
N TYR A 197 -2.14 -10.39 9.73
CA TYR A 197 -2.20 -9.41 10.82
C TYR A 197 -0.82 -8.84 11.07
N ILE A 198 -0.66 -7.51 11.05
CA ILE A 198 0.62 -6.83 11.28
C ILE A 198 0.51 -5.97 12.52
N LEU A 199 1.27 -6.32 13.56
CA LEU A 199 1.33 -5.59 14.82
C LEU A 199 2.31 -4.42 14.70
N CYS A 200 1.82 -3.19 14.75
CA CYS A 200 2.56 -1.94 14.62
C CYS A 200 2.37 -1.00 15.82
N VAL A 201 2.08 -1.56 16.98
CA VAL A 201 1.89 -0.78 18.21
C VAL A 201 3.21 -0.32 18.81
N GLN A 202 3.17 0.77 19.56
CA GLN A 202 4.34 1.27 20.29
C GLN A 202 4.74 0.32 21.42
N THR A 203 6.05 0.30 21.73
CA THR A 203 6.65 -0.45 22.81
C THR A 203 7.58 0.49 23.60
N PRO A 204 7.02 1.45 24.38
CA PRO A 204 7.82 2.38 25.14
C PRO A 204 8.58 1.67 26.25
N ILE A 205 9.56 2.37 26.84
CA ILE A 205 10.28 1.94 28.02
C ILE A 205 9.84 2.75 29.23
N ASP A 206 9.92 2.16 30.41
CA ASP A 206 9.68 2.84 31.69
C ASP A 206 10.93 3.60 32.18
N ASP A 207 10.85 4.20 33.36
CA ASP A 207 11.94 4.96 33.99
C ASP A 207 13.16 4.07 34.35
N ASN A 208 12.99 2.75 34.38
CA ASN A 208 14.05 1.77 34.63
C ASN A 208 14.64 1.20 33.33
N ASN A 209 14.26 1.73 32.18
CA ASN A 209 14.56 1.21 30.83
C ASN A 209 13.99 -0.19 30.54
N GLU A 210 12.94 -0.61 31.27
CA GLU A 210 12.24 -1.86 30.99
C GLU A 210 11.12 -1.63 29.96
N PRO A 211 10.87 -2.57 29.04
CA PRO A 211 9.85 -2.41 27.99
C PRO A 211 8.44 -2.51 28.58
N ILE A 212 7.58 -1.55 28.23
CA ILE A 212 6.16 -1.56 28.54
C ILE A 212 5.43 -2.32 27.40
N LEU A 213 5.02 -3.57 27.68
CA LEU A 213 4.42 -4.46 26.69
C LEU A 213 2.88 -4.46 26.69
N GLU A 214 2.24 -3.63 27.50
CA GLU A 214 0.77 -3.61 27.65
C GLU A 214 0.04 -3.36 26.33
N TYR A 215 0.53 -2.40 25.53
CA TYR A 215 -0.04 -2.11 24.19
C TYR A 215 0.12 -3.29 23.26
N LEU A 216 1.29 -3.96 23.29
CA LEU A 216 1.58 -5.11 22.47
C LEU A 216 0.71 -6.30 22.89
N ASN A 217 0.55 -6.55 24.19
CA ASN A 217 -0.28 -7.62 24.72
C ASN A 217 -1.74 -7.43 24.31
N SER A 218 -2.31 -6.23 24.51
CA SER A 218 -3.68 -5.93 24.12
C SER A 218 -3.91 -6.08 22.61
N ALA A 219 -2.95 -5.63 21.80
CA ALA A 219 -3.01 -5.81 20.34
C ALA A 219 -2.90 -7.29 19.95
N THR A 220 -2.08 -8.07 20.65
CA THR A 220 -1.94 -9.51 20.43
C THR A 220 -3.23 -10.26 20.82
N GLU A 221 -3.88 -9.90 21.92
CA GLU A 221 -5.18 -10.45 22.32
C GLU A 221 -6.26 -10.13 21.28
N TYR A 222 -6.27 -8.90 20.75
CA TYR A 222 -7.18 -8.55 19.66
C TYR A 222 -6.95 -9.45 18.44
N VAL A 223 -5.70 -9.67 18.03
CA VAL A 223 -5.37 -10.58 16.92
C VAL A 223 -5.82 -11.99 17.23
N ALA A 224 -5.49 -12.54 18.41
CA ALA A 224 -5.86 -13.88 18.82
C ALA A 224 -7.37 -14.14 18.72
N ASN A 225 -8.20 -13.17 19.15
CA ASN A 225 -9.66 -13.25 19.08
C ASN A 225 -10.23 -13.19 17.64
N ASN A 226 -9.39 -12.88 16.65
CA ASN A 226 -9.75 -12.77 15.24
C ASN A 226 -8.98 -13.79 14.36
N LEU A 227 -8.06 -14.55 14.97
CA LEU A 227 -7.18 -15.48 14.28
C LEU A 227 -7.95 -16.71 13.77
N SER A 228 -7.59 -17.15 12.59
CA SER A 228 -8.12 -18.37 11.95
C SER A 228 -6.96 -19.23 11.44
N PRO A 229 -7.17 -20.52 11.23
CA PRO A 229 -6.15 -21.38 10.65
C PRO A 229 -5.60 -20.84 9.32
N ASN A 230 -4.29 -20.98 9.11
CA ASN A 230 -3.50 -20.49 7.98
C ASN A 230 -3.31 -18.97 7.93
N ASN A 231 -3.70 -18.21 8.95
CA ASN A 231 -3.35 -16.80 9.01
C ASN A 231 -1.86 -16.59 9.28
N LEU A 232 -1.34 -15.42 8.86
CA LEU A 232 0.01 -14.97 9.16
C LEU A 232 -0.04 -13.81 10.15
N VAL A 233 0.72 -13.89 11.24
CA VAL A 233 0.91 -12.80 12.20
C VAL A 233 2.33 -12.25 12.06
N ILE A 234 2.45 -10.96 11.77
CA ILE A 234 3.73 -10.25 11.62
C ILE A 234 3.91 -9.29 12.79
N ILE A 235 4.98 -9.46 13.56
CA ILE A 235 5.38 -8.55 14.61
C ILE A 235 6.34 -7.53 13.99
N ARG A 236 5.86 -6.29 13.81
CA ARG A 236 6.63 -5.17 13.28
C ARG A 236 7.02 -4.16 14.36
N SER A 237 6.44 -4.25 15.54
CA SER A 237 6.87 -3.50 16.71
C SER A 237 8.30 -3.88 17.09
N THR A 238 9.10 -2.92 17.52
CA THR A 238 10.43 -3.20 18.06
C THR A 238 10.28 -3.84 19.44
N VAL A 239 10.73 -5.08 19.58
CA VAL A 239 10.59 -5.85 20.82
C VAL A 239 11.93 -6.38 21.31
N PRO A 240 12.11 -6.58 22.62
CA PRO A 240 13.27 -7.28 23.16
C PRO A 240 13.40 -8.71 22.64
N ILE A 241 14.63 -9.21 22.58
CA ILE A 241 14.90 -10.59 22.17
C ILE A 241 14.12 -11.57 23.05
N GLY A 242 13.39 -12.48 22.41
CA GLY A 242 12.59 -13.50 23.08
C GLY A 242 11.15 -13.11 23.35
N THR A 243 10.75 -11.83 23.22
CA THR A 243 9.36 -11.38 23.45
C THR A 243 8.37 -12.14 22.59
N THR A 244 8.65 -12.35 21.33
CA THR A 244 7.74 -13.09 20.42
C THR A 244 7.49 -14.49 20.94
N ARG A 245 8.54 -15.23 21.32
CA ARG A 245 8.42 -16.62 21.77
C ARG A 245 7.84 -16.73 23.17
N ASN A 246 8.25 -15.85 24.09
CA ASN A 246 7.92 -16.01 25.52
C ASN A 246 6.64 -15.27 25.93
N ASN A 247 6.14 -14.35 25.08
CA ASN A 247 4.98 -13.52 25.40
C ASN A 247 3.92 -13.57 24.30
N ILE A 248 4.25 -13.20 23.05
CA ILE A 248 3.26 -13.06 21.97
C ILE A 248 2.64 -14.41 21.59
N ILE A 249 3.47 -15.42 21.31
CA ILE A 249 2.97 -16.75 20.91
C ILE A 249 2.06 -17.35 21.98
N PRO A 250 2.43 -17.38 23.28
CA PRO A 250 1.52 -17.86 24.32
C PRO A 250 0.17 -17.13 24.40
N ILE A 251 0.15 -15.82 24.18
CA ILE A 251 -1.13 -15.06 24.12
C ILE A 251 -1.96 -15.50 22.91
N LEU A 252 -1.32 -15.61 21.71
CA LEU A 252 -2.00 -16.06 20.51
C LEU A 252 -2.62 -17.45 20.71
N GLU A 253 -1.87 -18.42 21.20
CA GLU A 253 -2.32 -19.80 21.43
C GLU A 253 -3.43 -19.89 22.49
N ASN A 254 -3.22 -19.28 23.66
CA ASN A 254 -4.18 -19.35 24.76
C ASN A 254 -5.52 -18.69 24.42
N SER A 255 -5.52 -17.58 23.69
CA SER A 255 -6.75 -16.83 23.40
C SER A 255 -7.45 -17.30 22.13
N SER A 256 -6.73 -17.85 21.14
CA SER A 256 -7.32 -18.39 19.91
C SER A 256 -7.67 -19.88 20.01
N GLY A 257 -6.96 -20.64 20.85
CA GLY A 257 -7.02 -22.10 20.89
C GLY A 257 -6.29 -22.79 19.72
N LEU A 258 -5.50 -22.06 18.94
CA LEU A 258 -4.72 -22.55 17.79
C LEU A 258 -3.27 -22.83 18.21
N ASP A 259 -2.61 -23.77 17.56
CA ASP A 259 -1.21 -24.14 17.77
C ASP A 259 -0.30 -23.41 16.77
N SER A 260 0.71 -22.71 17.28
CA SER A 260 1.68 -21.94 16.47
C SER A 260 2.57 -22.82 15.58
N ASN A 261 2.66 -24.12 15.85
CA ASN A 261 3.46 -25.04 15.04
C ASN A 261 2.71 -25.63 13.84
N SER A 262 1.38 -25.55 13.83
CA SER A 262 0.55 -26.21 12.81
C SER A 262 -0.55 -25.35 12.22
N ASP A 263 -1.14 -24.45 12.99
CA ASP A 263 -2.39 -23.80 12.64
C ASP A 263 -2.21 -22.41 12.04
N PHE A 264 -1.19 -21.68 12.42
CA PHE A 264 -0.91 -20.35 11.88
C PHE A 264 0.60 -20.07 11.73
N TYR A 265 0.93 -19.02 10.99
CA TYR A 265 2.32 -18.60 10.76
C TYR A 265 2.61 -17.32 11.53
N PHE A 266 3.85 -17.15 11.98
CA PHE A 266 4.30 -15.89 12.56
C PHE A 266 5.67 -15.49 12.03
N MET A 267 5.90 -14.18 11.99
CA MET A 267 7.16 -13.58 11.55
C MET A 267 7.47 -12.37 12.43
N GLU A 268 8.72 -12.19 12.80
CA GLU A 268 9.22 -10.97 13.41
C GLU A 268 10.03 -10.19 12.40
N MET A 269 9.63 -8.94 12.16
CA MET A 269 10.31 -8.03 11.23
C MET A 269 10.82 -6.82 12.00
N ASN A 270 12.12 -6.70 12.13
CA ASN A 270 12.75 -5.53 12.72
C ASN A 270 13.26 -4.62 11.59
N THR A 271 12.54 -3.54 11.32
CA THR A 271 12.94 -2.55 10.31
C THR A 271 13.17 -1.20 10.95
N ARG A 272 14.29 -0.57 10.63
CA ARG A 272 14.51 0.85 10.90
C ARG A 272 13.83 1.65 9.80
N ILE A 273 12.90 2.52 10.18
CA ILE A 273 12.25 3.46 9.27
C ILE A 273 12.73 4.85 9.68
N GLN A 274 13.18 5.65 8.72
CA GLN A 274 13.48 7.06 8.97
C GLN A 274 12.16 7.80 9.12
N VAL A 275 12.01 8.52 10.23
CA VAL A 275 10.76 9.19 10.63
C VAL A 275 10.33 10.27 9.64
N GLU A 276 11.28 10.85 8.89
CA GLU A 276 11.01 11.96 7.97
C GLU A 276 10.45 11.52 6.59
N HIS A 277 10.62 10.26 6.18
CA HIS A 277 10.23 9.76 4.85
C HIS A 277 9.72 8.31 4.80
N PRO A 278 8.87 7.83 5.74
CA PRO A 278 8.50 6.41 5.79
C PRO A 278 7.67 5.94 4.58
N VAL A 279 6.79 6.78 4.02
CA VAL A 279 6.02 6.42 2.81
C VAL A 279 6.95 6.28 1.61
N THR A 280 7.89 7.20 1.45
CA THR A 280 8.87 7.15 0.36
C THR A 280 9.76 5.92 0.48
N GLU A 281 10.23 5.57 1.69
CA GLU A 281 11.04 4.37 1.91
C GLU A 281 10.26 3.08 1.69
N MET A 282 9.02 2.99 2.14
CA MET A 282 8.18 1.80 1.93
C MET A 282 7.81 1.58 0.46
N VAL A 283 7.60 2.64 -0.31
CA VAL A 283 7.27 2.55 -1.74
C VAL A 283 8.50 2.33 -2.60
N LEU A 284 9.66 2.91 -2.24
CA LEU A 284 10.89 2.81 -3.04
C LEU A 284 11.72 1.57 -2.74
N ASN A 285 11.60 0.97 -1.55
CA ASN A 285 12.32 -0.25 -1.16
C ASN A 285 11.53 -1.52 -1.47
N THR A 286 10.80 -1.55 -2.58
CA THR A 286 10.10 -2.75 -3.07
C THR A 286 11.04 -3.88 -3.53
N ASP A 287 12.35 -3.72 -3.37
CA ASP A 287 13.34 -4.80 -3.59
C ASP A 287 13.49 -5.75 -2.39
N LEU A 288 12.62 -5.64 -1.38
CA LEU A 288 12.59 -6.50 -0.21
C LEU A 288 11.40 -7.47 -0.26
N VAL A 289 11.32 -8.26 -1.31
CA VAL A 289 10.64 -9.58 -1.30
C VAL A 289 11.34 -10.50 -2.27
#